data_2ad1fecdab2cf6b22f1c0ec68bb50482
#
_entry.id   2ad1fecdab2cf6b22f1c0ec68bb50482
#
_cell.length_a   1.000
_cell.length_b   1.000
_cell.length_c   1.000
_cell.angle_alpha   90.00
_cell.angle_beta   90.00
_cell.angle_gamma   90.00
#
_symmetry.space_group_name_H-M   'P 1'
#
loop_
_entity.id
_entity.type
_entity.pdbx_description
1 polymer ?
#
loop_
_entity_poly.entity_id
_entity_poly.type
_entity_poly.pdbx_seq_one_letter_code
_entity_poly.pdbx_strand_id
1 'polypeptide(L)'
;MRVLIFFASLGGILSQSNVSAQEISAVNSEVNFSGIYAVGVYTGVPTPVAEPDVYPFTEEGERTHNAYDRFTLDPRQLDDCVGDPVPELLWSANPMEIVQEDGRILMRFEENDTSRSIIMNGTPPSEEQPLTRLGYSIGHWDGDVLVIETTHMVSGVIFGSDGYPISQGTRITERYWREPGENDLQVEILVDDSINYTETVRLGRQWVWSPDEQVRPWGCFSLGPRDSEPDIDNLARMLEEL
;
A
#
# COMPACT_ATOMS: atom_id res chain seq x y z
N MET A 1 43.90 69.60 -26.91
CA MET A 1 43.27 69.28 -25.62
C MET A 1 42.50 67.98 -25.82
N ARG A 2 43.10 66.82 -25.44
CA ARG A 2 42.53 65.46 -25.63
C ARG A 2 41.95 65.04 -24.31
N VAL A 3 40.64 64.76 -24.32
CA VAL A 3 39.91 64.21 -23.17
C VAL A 3 39.95 62.70 -23.28
N LEU A 4 40.52 62.03 -22.29
CA LEU A 4 40.48 60.58 -22.09
C LEU A 4 39.22 60.24 -21.29
N ILE A 5 38.42 59.43 -21.85
CA ILE A 5 37.23 58.82 -21.16
C ILE A 5 37.66 57.42 -20.71
N PHE A 6 37.72 57.23 -19.36
CA PHE A 6 37.87 55.88 -18.74
C PHE A 6 36.54 55.18 -18.69
N PHE A 7 36.42 54.02 -19.31
CA PHE A 7 35.33 53.07 -19.08
C PHE A 7 35.72 52.13 -17.94
N ALA A 8 35.00 52.22 -16.84
CA ALA A 8 35.07 51.24 -15.77
C ALA A 8 34.10 50.08 -16.08
N SER A 9 34.62 48.89 -16.32
CA SER A 9 33.86 47.67 -16.46
C SER A 9 33.51 47.12 -15.07
N LEU A 10 32.24 47.16 -14.66
CA LEU A 10 31.75 46.38 -13.53
C LEU A 10 31.58 44.92 -13.96
N GLY A 11 32.51 44.07 -13.53
CA GLY A 11 32.36 42.64 -13.58
C GLY A 11 31.39 42.16 -12.48
N GLY A 12 30.15 41.84 -12.87
CA GLY A 12 29.20 41.18 -11.97
C GLY A 12 29.62 39.72 -11.77
N ILE A 13 29.98 39.37 -10.55
CA ILE A 13 30.18 37.96 -10.14
C ILE A 13 28.80 37.36 -9.92
N LEU A 14 28.34 36.53 -10.86
CA LEU A 14 27.20 35.65 -10.66
C LEU A 14 27.66 34.50 -9.76
N SER A 15 27.34 34.58 -8.47
CA SER A 15 27.46 33.44 -7.57
C SER A 15 26.34 32.45 -7.92
N GLN A 16 26.71 31.38 -8.61
CA GLN A 16 25.85 30.20 -8.74
C GLN A 16 25.84 29.51 -7.38
N SER A 17 24.74 29.62 -6.67
CA SER A 17 24.44 28.78 -5.50
C SER A 17 24.21 27.35 -6.01
N ASN A 18 25.22 26.50 -5.88
CA ASN A 18 25.07 25.06 -6.00
C ASN A 18 24.20 24.60 -4.81
N VAL A 19 22.91 24.46 -5.02
CA VAL A 19 22.04 23.70 -4.11
C VAL A 19 22.49 22.25 -4.24
N SER A 20 23.20 21.77 -3.25
CA SER A 20 23.66 20.39 -3.23
C SER A 20 22.45 19.48 -2.99
N ALA A 21 22.41 18.35 -3.71
CA ALA A 21 21.40 17.30 -3.57
C ALA A 21 21.39 16.59 -2.17
N GLN A 22 22.06 17.18 -1.18
CA GLN A 22 22.15 16.67 0.19
C GLN A 22 21.08 17.21 1.15
N GLU A 23 20.19 18.12 0.71
CA GLU A 23 19.12 18.65 1.57
C GLU A 23 17.81 17.87 1.53
N ILE A 24 17.74 16.75 0.79
CA ILE A 24 16.49 15.95 0.67
C ILE A 24 16.39 14.83 1.74
N SER A 25 17.34 14.74 2.64
CA SER A 25 17.33 13.70 3.69
C SER A 25 17.35 14.27 5.11
N ALA A 26 16.51 15.24 5.39
CA ALA A 26 16.08 15.46 6.76
C ALA A 26 14.91 14.49 7.00
N VAL A 27 15.23 13.26 7.45
CA VAL A 27 14.26 12.39 8.10
C VAL A 27 13.60 13.25 9.17
N ASN A 28 12.30 13.53 9.01
CA ASN A 28 11.53 14.22 10.02
C ASN A 28 11.42 13.27 11.20
N SER A 29 12.39 13.35 12.13
CA SER A 29 12.52 12.43 13.27
C SER A 29 11.39 12.59 14.30
N GLU A 30 10.43 13.47 14.05
CA GLU A 30 9.32 13.77 14.94
C GLU A 30 8.07 12.94 14.62
N VAL A 31 7.86 12.51 13.37
CA VAL A 31 6.67 11.74 12.99
C VAL A 31 6.95 10.24 13.13
N ASN A 32 6.24 9.62 14.06
CA ASN A 32 6.35 8.18 14.31
C ASN A 32 4.96 7.53 14.28
N PHE A 33 4.73 6.69 13.27
CA PHE A 33 3.51 5.88 13.12
C PHE A 33 3.65 4.47 13.70
N SER A 34 4.78 4.13 14.35
CA SER A 34 4.93 2.81 14.95
C SER A 34 3.84 2.52 15.97
N GLY A 35 3.24 1.36 15.88
CA GLY A 35 2.21 0.89 16.80
C GLY A 35 1.20 -0.03 16.13
N ILE A 36 0.16 -0.37 16.86
CA ILE A 36 -0.89 -1.27 16.41
C ILE A 36 -2.15 -0.46 16.12
N TYR A 37 -2.78 -0.80 15.02
CA TYR A 37 -3.99 -0.18 14.50
C TYR A 37 -5.01 -1.26 14.17
N ALA A 38 -6.28 -0.99 14.46
CA ALA A 38 -7.36 -1.89 14.17
C ALA A 38 -8.53 -1.15 13.49
N VAL A 39 -9.53 -1.88 13.08
CA VAL A 39 -10.76 -1.32 12.49
C VAL A 39 -11.96 -1.53 13.40
N GLY A 40 -13.09 -0.94 13.04
CA GLY A 40 -14.28 -0.85 13.89
C GLY A 40 -14.78 -2.17 14.46
N VAL A 41 -14.55 -3.30 13.78
CA VAL A 41 -14.94 -4.63 14.28
C VAL A 41 -14.20 -4.99 15.59
N TYR A 42 -12.98 -4.50 15.80
CA TYR A 42 -12.19 -4.71 17.00
C TYR A 42 -12.39 -3.60 18.03
N THR A 43 -12.53 -2.37 17.57
CA THR A 43 -12.53 -1.18 18.43
C THR A 43 -13.94 -0.73 18.82
N GLY A 44 -14.97 -1.17 18.06
CA GLY A 44 -16.33 -0.65 18.19
C GLY A 44 -16.50 0.79 17.67
N VAL A 45 -15.45 1.40 17.13
CA VAL A 45 -15.47 2.73 16.54
C VAL A 45 -15.75 2.60 15.05
N PRO A 46 -16.78 3.26 14.50
CA PRO A 46 -17.01 3.26 13.06
C PRO A 46 -15.80 3.82 12.32
N THR A 47 -15.26 3.04 11.38
CA THR A 47 -14.14 3.47 10.52
C THR A 47 -14.69 3.79 9.14
N PRO A 48 -14.79 5.07 8.77
CA PRO A 48 -15.32 5.45 7.47
C PRO A 48 -14.43 4.91 6.36
N VAL A 49 -15.06 4.39 5.31
CA VAL A 49 -14.43 4.01 4.05
C VAL A 49 -14.94 4.95 2.99
N ALA A 50 -14.05 5.53 2.22
CA ALA A 50 -14.38 6.33 1.05
C ALA A 50 -14.02 5.54 -0.21
N GLU A 51 -15.00 5.36 -1.08
CA GLU A 51 -14.85 4.74 -2.40
C GLU A 51 -15.78 5.46 -3.39
N PRO A 52 -15.52 5.38 -4.69
CA PRO A 52 -16.37 6.02 -5.69
C PRO A 52 -17.75 5.33 -5.74
N ASP A 53 -18.82 6.10 -5.90
CA ASP A 53 -20.17 5.57 -6.14
C ASP A 53 -20.24 4.71 -7.42
N VAL A 54 -19.42 5.07 -8.42
CA VAL A 54 -19.29 4.37 -9.69
C VAL A 54 -17.82 4.34 -10.09
N TYR A 55 -17.29 3.16 -10.35
CA TYR A 55 -15.92 3.02 -10.83
C TYR A 55 -15.79 3.47 -12.29
N PRO A 56 -14.78 4.29 -12.62
CA PRO A 56 -14.61 4.89 -13.94
C PRO A 56 -13.95 3.91 -14.92
N PHE A 57 -14.61 2.83 -15.26
CA PHE A 57 -14.05 1.78 -16.12
C PHE A 57 -13.75 2.27 -17.53
N THR A 58 -12.68 1.72 -18.11
CA THR A 58 -12.54 1.60 -19.56
C THR A 58 -13.45 0.47 -20.08
N GLU A 59 -13.59 0.32 -21.40
CA GLU A 59 -14.28 -0.84 -21.99
C GLU A 59 -13.63 -2.17 -21.56
N GLU A 60 -12.31 -2.21 -21.46
CA GLU A 60 -11.54 -3.37 -20.99
C GLU A 60 -11.79 -3.65 -19.51
N GLY A 61 -11.75 -2.61 -18.67
CA GLY A 61 -12.00 -2.71 -17.23
C GLY A 61 -13.40 -3.23 -16.94
N GLU A 62 -14.43 -2.70 -17.64
CA GLU A 62 -15.81 -3.15 -17.49
C GLU A 62 -15.98 -4.61 -17.93
N ARG A 63 -15.34 -5.00 -19.04
CA ARG A 63 -15.37 -6.38 -19.52
C ARG A 63 -14.72 -7.33 -18.52
N THR A 64 -13.58 -6.96 -17.94
CA THR A 64 -12.86 -7.76 -16.95
C THR A 64 -13.66 -7.87 -15.66
N HIS A 65 -14.22 -6.76 -15.18
CA HIS A 65 -15.09 -6.74 -14.00
C HIS A 65 -16.32 -7.64 -14.18
N ASN A 66 -17.02 -7.53 -15.32
CA ASN A 66 -18.21 -8.34 -15.58
C ASN A 66 -17.91 -9.84 -15.76
N ALA A 67 -16.68 -10.18 -16.14
CA ALA A 67 -16.22 -11.58 -16.25
C ALA A 67 -15.74 -12.17 -14.94
N TYR A 68 -15.61 -11.35 -13.88
CA TYR A 68 -15.09 -11.76 -12.61
C TYR A 68 -16.06 -12.68 -11.87
N ASP A 69 -15.57 -13.82 -11.42
CA ASP A 69 -16.30 -14.71 -10.53
C ASP A 69 -15.43 -15.06 -9.31
N ARG A 70 -15.80 -14.52 -8.16
CA ARG A 70 -15.07 -14.70 -6.90
C ARG A 70 -14.95 -16.16 -6.46
N PHE A 71 -15.78 -17.06 -6.98
CA PHE A 71 -15.76 -18.48 -6.61
C PHE A 71 -14.88 -19.33 -7.54
N THR A 72 -14.58 -18.81 -8.73
CA THR A 72 -13.65 -19.45 -9.70
C THR A 72 -12.28 -18.81 -9.70
N LEU A 73 -12.12 -17.74 -8.92
CA LEU A 73 -10.85 -17.03 -8.78
C LEU A 73 -9.82 -17.93 -8.18
N ASP A 74 -8.71 -17.86 -8.85
CA ASP A 74 -7.45 -18.53 -8.58
C ASP A 74 -7.54 -19.52 -7.39
N PRO A 75 -7.72 -20.82 -7.65
CA PRO A 75 -7.85 -21.82 -6.59
C PRO A 75 -6.74 -21.71 -5.54
N ARG A 76 -5.57 -21.18 -5.93
CA ARG A 76 -4.44 -20.93 -5.05
C ARG A 76 -4.74 -19.93 -3.94
N GLN A 77 -5.67 -19.00 -4.14
CA GLN A 77 -6.06 -18.03 -3.09
C GLN A 77 -6.77 -18.71 -1.91
N LEU A 78 -7.40 -19.85 -2.15
CA LEU A 78 -8.14 -20.59 -1.13
C LEU A 78 -7.33 -21.75 -0.53
N ASP A 79 -6.34 -22.25 -1.26
CA ASP A 79 -5.62 -23.46 -0.87
C ASP A 79 -4.23 -23.19 -0.25
N ASP A 80 -3.60 -22.05 -0.58
CA ASP A 80 -2.20 -21.82 -0.21
C ASP A 80 -2.00 -20.85 0.95
N CYS A 81 -3.08 -20.36 1.58
CA CYS A 81 -2.99 -19.37 2.64
C CYS A 81 -2.17 -18.14 2.23
N VAL A 82 -2.25 -17.78 0.97
CA VAL A 82 -1.52 -16.66 0.42
C VAL A 82 -2.25 -15.37 0.77
N GLY A 83 -1.55 -14.45 1.39
CA GLY A 83 -2.10 -13.14 1.77
C GLY A 83 -2.64 -12.36 0.57
N ASP A 84 -3.56 -11.45 0.87
CA ASP A 84 -4.18 -10.60 -0.13
C ASP A 84 -3.16 -9.71 -0.85
N PRO A 85 -3.40 -9.39 -2.13
CA PRO A 85 -2.58 -8.41 -2.83
C PRO A 85 -2.82 -6.99 -2.28
N VAL A 86 -1.87 -6.10 -2.49
CA VAL A 86 -2.15 -4.67 -2.42
C VAL A 86 -2.98 -4.32 -3.67
N PRO A 87 -4.11 -3.60 -3.59
CA PRO A 87 -4.64 -2.84 -2.46
C PRO A 87 -5.60 -3.60 -1.52
N GLU A 88 -6.06 -4.81 -1.85
CA GLU A 88 -7.01 -5.55 -1.03
C GLU A 88 -6.54 -5.70 0.43
N LEU A 89 -5.26 -6.01 0.64
CA LEU A 89 -4.65 -6.08 1.96
C LEU A 89 -4.87 -4.81 2.80
N LEU A 90 -4.89 -3.63 2.17
CA LEU A 90 -5.14 -2.36 2.86
C LEU A 90 -6.58 -2.22 3.36
N TRP A 91 -7.47 -3.12 2.93
CA TRP A 91 -8.86 -3.26 3.37
C TRP A 91 -9.07 -4.37 4.40
N SER A 92 -8.00 -5.01 4.87
CA SER A 92 -8.10 -6.03 5.91
C SER A 92 -8.97 -5.57 7.07
N ALA A 93 -9.81 -6.47 7.57
CA ALA A 93 -10.61 -6.24 8.76
C ALA A 93 -9.82 -6.53 10.05
N ASN A 94 -8.62 -7.06 9.95
CA ASN A 94 -7.78 -7.52 11.05
C ASN A 94 -6.76 -6.45 11.48
N PRO A 95 -6.17 -6.55 12.68
CA PRO A 95 -5.16 -5.61 13.15
C PRO A 95 -3.92 -5.54 12.25
N MET A 96 -3.32 -4.36 12.21
CA MET A 96 -2.06 -4.07 11.54
C MET A 96 -1.07 -3.47 12.53
N GLU A 97 0.19 -3.86 12.45
CA GLU A 97 1.29 -3.20 13.16
C GLU A 97 2.19 -2.48 12.17
N ILE A 98 2.54 -1.25 12.50
CA ILE A 98 3.56 -0.46 11.80
C ILE A 98 4.81 -0.40 12.67
N VAL A 99 5.97 -0.72 12.11
CA VAL A 99 7.27 -0.57 12.75
C VAL A 99 8.16 0.30 11.86
N GLN A 100 8.51 1.48 12.34
CA GLN A 100 9.49 2.34 11.67
C GLN A 100 10.90 1.95 12.09
N GLU A 101 11.72 1.61 11.11
CA GLU A 101 13.12 1.29 11.26
C GLU A 101 13.99 2.26 10.44
N ASP A 102 15.29 2.24 10.64
CA ASP A 102 16.19 3.05 9.81
C ASP A 102 16.16 2.58 8.35
N GLY A 103 15.75 3.49 7.46
CA GLY A 103 15.63 3.25 6.03
C GLY A 103 14.47 2.35 5.58
N ARG A 104 13.60 1.92 6.49
CA ARG A 104 12.47 1.04 6.18
C ARG A 104 11.29 1.23 7.12
N ILE A 105 10.07 1.06 6.57
CA ILE A 105 8.87 0.85 7.39
C ILE A 105 8.38 -0.58 7.12
N LEU A 106 8.13 -1.34 8.18
CA LEU A 106 7.52 -2.65 8.12
C LEU A 106 6.06 -2.53 8.54
N MET A 107 5.14 -3.02 7.69
CA MET A 107 3.73 -3.19 8.01
C MET A 107 3.44 -4.68 8.12
N ARG A 108 2.95 -5.12 9.29
CA ARG A 108 2.54 -6.50 9.55
C ARG A 108 1.04 -6.54 9.73
N PHE A 109 0.38 -7.35 8.95
CA PHE A 109 -1.06 -7.58 9.02
C PHE A 109 -1.31 -8.95 9.66
N GLU A 110 -2.29 -9.02 10.54
CA GLU A 110 -2.73 -10.31 11.10
C GLU A 110 -3.23 -11.23 9.98
N GLU A 111 -3.91 -10.67 9.01
CA GLU A 111 -4.46 -11.40 7.88
C GLU A 111 -3.37 -12.15 7.10
N ASN A 112 -3.51 -13.48 7.08
CA ASN A 112 -2.57 -14.41 6.44
C ASN A 112 -1.09 -14.22 6.85
N ASP A 113 -0.80 -13.74 8.07
CA ASP A 113 0.56 -13.41 8.55
C ASP A 113 1.34 -12.54 7.56
N THR A 114 0.64 -11.64 6.85
CA THR A 114 1.23 -10.87 5.76
C THR A 114 2.14 -9.76 6.28
N SER A 115 3.34 -9.68 5.71
CA SER A 115 4.30 -8.60 6.01
C SER A 115 4.72 -7.87 4.75
N ARG A 116 4.70 -6.54 4.80
CA ARG A 116 5.04 -5.64 3.70
C ARG A 116 6.16 -4.69 4.15
N SER A 117 7.22 -4.60 3.34
CA SER A 117 8.32 -3.66 3.57
C SER A 117 8.21 -2.47 2.63
N ILE A 118 8.29 -1.27 3.18
CA ILE A 118 8.35 0.00 2.46
C ILE A 118 9.79 0.53 2.55
N ILE A 119 10.42 0.74 1.41
CA ILE A 119 11.80 1.19 1.31
C ILE A 119 11.83 2.71 1.41
N MET A 120 12.44 3.25 2.48
CA MET A 120 12.46 4.69 2.77
C MET A 120 13.71 5.42 2.27
N ASN A 121 14.70 4.71 1.77
CA ASN A 121 15.96 5.29 1.27
C ASN A 121 15.93 5.65 -0.22
N GLY A 122 14.76 5.54 -0.88
CA GLY A 122 14.58 5.89 -2.29
C GLY A 122 15.20 4.91 -3.29
N THR A 123 15.64 3.71 -2.86
CA THR A 123 16.16 2.70 -3.78
C THR A 123 15.06 2.25 -4.75
N PRO A 124 15.23 2.47 -6.08
CA PRO A 124 14.24 2.03 -7.05
C PRO A 124 14.24 0.51 -7.21
N PRO A 125 13.15 -0.09 -7.73
CA PRO A 125 13.15 -1.50 -8.09
C PRO A 125 14.23 -1.77 -9.16
N SER A 126 14.81 -2.97 -9.12
CA SER A 126 15.74 -3.40 -10.17
C SER A 126 14.99 -3.68 -11.49
N GLU A 127 15.71 -3.72 -12.62
CA GLU A 127 15.12 -4.09 -13.91
C GLU A 127 14.54 -5.53 -13.90
N GLU A 128 15.06 -6.38 -13.02
CA GLU A 128 14.65 -7.77 -12.85
C GLU A 128 13.67 -7.96 -11.66
N GLN A 129 13.12 -6.86 -11.12
CA GLN A 129 12.19 -6.92 -9.98
C GLN A 129 10.98 -7.79 -10.34
N PRO A 130 10.74 -8.91 -9.64
CA PRO A 130 9.62 -9.78 -9.95
C PRO A 130 8.29 -9.11 -9.62
N LEU A 131 7.26 -9.45 -10.37
CA LEU A 131 5.88 -9.13 -10.00
C LEU A 131 5.47 -9.98 -8.82
N THR A 132 4.90 -9.36 -7.79
CA THR A 132 4.41 -10.04 -6.60
C THR A 132 3.02 -9.55 -6.20
N ARG A 133 2.34 -10.22 -5.29
CA ARG A 133 1.04 -9.77 -4.76
C ARG A 133 1.18 -8.47 -3.97
N LEU A 134 2.29 -8.27 -3.28
CA LEU A 134 2.55 -7.08 -2.47
C LEU A 134 3.27 -5.98 -3.25
N GLY A 135 3.76 -6.28 -4.46
CA GLY A 135 4.51 -5.34 -5.28
C GLY A 135 5.87 -4.96 -4.68
N TYR A 136 6.38 -3.84 -5.15
CA TYR A 136 7.56 -3.16 -4.63
C TYR A 136 7.17 -1.77 -4.17
N SER A 137 7.40 -1.45 -2.89
CA SER A 137 6.93 -0.22 -2.25
C SER A 137 8.10 0.68 -1.86
N ILE A 138 8.04 1.93 -2.31
CA ILE A 138 8.98 3.00 -1.92
C ILE A 138 8.19 4.04 -1.14
N GLY A 139 8.72 4.50 -0.02
CA GLY A 139 8.10 5.55 0.79
C GLY A 139 8.99 6.78 0.93
N HIS A 140 8.35 7.91 1.18
CA HIS A 140 8.99 9.15 1.59
C HIS A 140 8.05 9.97 2.46
N TRP A 141 8.61 10.93 3.19
CA TRP A 141 7.84 11.88 3.97
C TRP A 141 7.60 13.16 3.18
N ASP A 142 6.34 13.61 3.13
CA ASP A 142 5.92 14.90 2.61
C ASP A 142 5.37 15.71 3.81
N GLY A 143 6.24 16.44 4.50
CA GLY A 143 5.92 16.97 5.82
C GLY A 143 5.61 15.86 6.81
N ASP A 144 4.42 15.87 7.38
CA ASP A 144 3.95 14.87 8.35
C ASP A 144 3.13 13.73 7.69
N VAL A 145 3.10 13.69 6.35
CA VAL A 145 2.40 12.67 5.58
C VAL A 145 3.39 11.62 5.07
N LEU A 146 3.17 10.35 5.39
CA LEU A 146 3.88 9.26 4.75
C LEU A 146 3.24 8.98 3.39
N VAL A 147 4.02 9.10 2.33
CA VAL A 147 3.61 8.77 0.96
C VAL A 147 4.30 7.48 0.55
N ILE A 148 3.54 6.50 0.06
CA ILE A 148 4.05 5.21 -0.39
C ILE A 148 3.61 5.01 -1.84
N GLU A 149 4.56 4.71 -2.73
CA GLU A 149 4.29 4.29 -4.09
C GLU A 149 4.57 2.80 -4.25
N THR A 150 3.59 2.04 -4.78
CA THR A 150 3.71 0.61 -5.03
C THR A 150 3.51 0.30 -6.50
N THR A 151 4.43 -0.48 -7.05
CA THR A 151 4.46 -0.97 -8.43
C THR A 151 4.86 -2.45 -8.43
N HIS A 152 5.02 -3.07 -9.60
CA HIS A 152 5.45 -4.48 -9.75
C HIS A 152 4.48 -5.47 -9.09
N MET A 153 3.19 -5.18 -9.17
CA MET A 153 2.16 -6.09 -8.70
C MET A 153 1.72 -7.06 -9.80
N VAL A 154 1.32 -8.26 -9.39
CA VAL A 154 0.58 -9.16 -10.28
C VAL A 154 -0.80 -8.57 -10.56
N SER A 155 -1.40 -8.93 -11.69
CA SER A 155 -2.81 -8.59 -11.95
C SER A 155 -3.71 -9.25 -10.90
N GLY A 156 -4.80 -8.56 -10.55
CA GLY A 156 -5.73 -9.01 -9.51
C GLY A 156 -6.94 -8.11 -9.43
N VAL A 157 -7.42 -7.92 -8.22
CA VAL A 157 -8.58 -7.05 -7.92
C VAL A 157 -8.30 -6.15 -6.72
N ILE A 158 -9.02 -5.03 -6.61
CA ILE A 158 -8.97 -4.12 -5.46
C ILE A 158 -9.66 -4.77 -4.26
N PHE A 159 -10.84 -5.36 -4.50
CA PHE A 159 -11.62 -6.09 -3.50
C PHE A 159 -12.03 -7.43 -4.07
N GLY A 160 -11.70 -8.50 -3.36
CA GLY A 160 -12.04 -9.86 -3.76
C GLY A 160 -13.55 -10.12 -3.79
N SER A 161 -14.36 -9.35 -3.05
CA SER A 161 -15.82 -9.43 -3.09
C SER A 161 -16.41 -8.88 -4.38
N ASP A 162 -15.82 -7.80 -4.93
CA ASP A 162 -16.44 -6.97 -5.96
C ASP A 162 -15.77 -7.08 -7.32
N GLY A 163 -14.52 -7.55 -7.36
CA GLY A 163 -13.83 -7.86 -8.61
C GLY A 163 -13.38 -6.65 -9.43
N TYR A 164 -13.10 -5.52 -8.79
CA TYR A 164 -12.56 -4.33 -9.46
C TYR A 164 -11.12 -4.60 -9.93
N PRO A 165 -10.85 -4.68 -11.25
CA PRO A 165 -9.60 -5.22 -11.75
C PRO A 165 -8.41 -4.29 -11.54
N ILE A 166 -7.22 -4.89 -11.35
CA ILE A 166 -5.92 -4.23 -11.48
C ILE A 166 -5.04 -5.00 -12.46
N SER A 167 -4.26 -4.25 -13.25
CA SER A 167 -3.29 -4.81 -14.19
C SER A 167 -1.87 -4.82 -13.61
N GLN A 168 -0.93 -5.45 -14.32
CA GLN A 168 0.50 -5.38 -13.96
C GLN A 168 1.09 -3.97 -14.11
N GLY A 169 0.42 -3.09 -14.87
CA GLY A 169 0.81 -1.69 -15.03
C GLY A 169 0.28 -0.77 -13.93
N THR A 170 -0.51 -1.28 -13.01
CA THR A 170 -1.08 -0.49 -11.92
C THR A 170 0.01 0.13 -11.05
N ARG A 171 -0.18 1.41 -10.72
CA ARG A 171 0.55 2.13 -9.66
C ARG A 171 -0.43 2.46 -8.55
N ILE A 172 -0.04 2.18 -7.32
CA ILE A 172 -0.80 2.57 -6.13
C ILE A 172 0.00 3.62 -5.38
N THR A 173 -0.65 4.73 -5.05
CA THR A 173 -0.10 5.75 -4.17
C THR A 173 -0.94 5.80 -2.90
N GLU A 174 -0.31 5.61 -1.76
CA GLU A 174 -0.95 5.68 -0.45
C GLU A 174 -0.42 6.90 0.30
N ARG A 175 -1.31 7.60 1.00
CA ARG A 175 -0.96 8.74 1.85
C ARG A 175 -1.51 8.49 3.25
N TYR A 176 -0.62 8.45 4.23
CA TYR A 176 -0.98 8.24 5.63
C TYR A 176 -0.70 9.50 6.43
N TRP A 177 -1.65 9.93 7.23
CA TRP A 177 -1.48 11.07 8.14
C TRP A 177 -2.32 10.90 9.40
N ARG A 178 -2.05 11.72 10.38
CA ARG A 178 -2.89 11.89 11.57
C ARG A 178 -3.49 13.28 11.56
N GLU A 179 -4.74 13.37 12.00
CA GLU A 179 -5.34 14.68 12.29
C GLU A 179 -4.66 15.28 13.55
N PRO A 180 -4.59 16.61 13.68
CA PRO A 180 -3.95 17.25 14.83
C PRO A 180 -4.57 16.82 16.16
N GLY A 181 -3.72 16.22 17.03
CA GLY A 181 -4.13 15.73 18.33
C GLY A 181 -4.73 14.33 18.35
N GLU A 182 -4.85 13.67 17.20
CA GLU A 182 -5.35 12.31 17.08
C GLU A 182 -4.19 11.31 16.92
N ASN A 183 -4.46 10.05 17.30
CA ASN A 183 -3.52 8.95 17.09
C ASN A 183 -3.94 8.02 15.93
N ASP A 184 -5.18 8.15 15.48
CA ASP A 184 -5.71 7.39 14.36
C ASP A 184 -5.05 7.77 13.06
N LEU A 185 -4.84 6.80 12.17
CA LEU A 185 -4.30 7.05 10.83
C LEU A 185 -5.43 7.21 9.82
N GLN A 186 -5.41 8.33 9.12
CA GLN A 186 -6.17 8.52 7.90
C GLN A 186 -5.35 7.96 6.73
N VAL A 187 -6.00 7.30 5.80
CA VAL A 187 -5.35 6.73 4.62
C VAL A 187 -6.15 7.10 3.38
N GLU A 188 -5.48 7.73 2.43
CA GLU A 188 -5.95 7.90 1.05
C GLU A 188 -5.17 6.97 0.15
N ILE A 189 -5.86 6.27 -0.76
CA ILE A 189 -5.27 5.34 -1.71
C ILE A 189 -5.72 5.74 -3.11
N LEU A 190 -4.75 5.94 -3.98
CA LEU A 190 -4.93 6.28 -5.38
C LEU A 190 -4.50 5.09 -6.22
N VAL A 191 -5.41 4.59 -7.04
CA VAL A 191 -5.14 3.47 -7.97
C VAL A 191 -5.12 4.03 -9.40
N ASP A 192 -3.93 4.08 -9.98
CA ASP A 192 -3.70 4.49 -11.36
C ASP A 192 -3.50 3.25 -12.23
N ASP A 193 -4.47 2.96 -13.08
CA ASP A 193 -4.44 1.83 -14.01
C ASP A 193 -5.20 2.19 -15.30
N SER A 194 -4.48 2.70 -16.28
CA SER A 194 -5.05 3.17 -17.54
C SER A 194 -5.60 2.05 -18.44
N ILE A 195 -5.35 0.78 -18.11
CA ILE A 195 -5.96 -0.36 -18.80
C ILE A 195 -7.40 -0.52 -18.34
N ASN A 196 -7.63 -0.44 -17.03
CA ASN A 196 -8.92 -0.74 -16.43
C ASN A 196 -9.76 0.51 -16.14
N TYR A 197 -9.14 1.69 -15.92
CA TYR A 197 -9.84 2.90 -15.52
C TYR A 197 -9.51 4.10 -16.42
N THR A 198 -10.50 4.94 -16.65
CA THR A 198 -10.36 6.17 -17.46
C THR A 198 -9.78 7.33 -16.64
N GLU A 199 -9.81 7.22 -15.31
CA GLU A 199 -9.23 8.16 -14.36
C GLU A 199 -8.79 7.42 -13.09
N THR A 200 -7.97 8.08 -12.25
CA THR A 200 -7.49 7.53 -10.97
C THR A 200 -8.65 7.16 -10.06
N VAL A 201 -8.72 5.92 -9.60
CA VAL A 201 -9.66 5.48 -8.56
C VAL A 201 -9.14 5.95 -7.20
N ARG A 202 -9.99 6.66 -6.47
CA ARG A 202 -9.66 7.23 -5.16
C ARG A 202 -10.43 6.48 -4.08
N LEU A 203 -9.69 5.94 -3.12
CA LEU A 203 -10.20 5.19 -1.99
C LEU A 203 -9.68 5.80 -0.70
N GLY A 204 -10.36 5.57 0.42
CA GLY A 204 -9.90 6.06 1.70
C GLY A 204 -10.44 5.23 2.86
N ARG A 205 -9.68 5.17 3.94
CA ARG A 205 -10.12 4.56 5.20
C ARG A 205 -9.40 5.17 6.39
N GLN A 206 -9.88 4.83 7.58
CA GLN A 206 -9.27 5.13 8.87
C GLN A 206 -8.83 3.85 9.56
N TRP A 207 -7.66 3.90 10.17
CA TRP A 207 -7.15 2.90 11.11
C TRP A 207 -7.11 3.50 12.51
N VAL A 208 -7.79 2.87 13.45
CA VAL A 208 -7.88 3.33 14.84
C VAL A 208 -6.67 2.89 15.63
N TRP A 209 -6.00 3.81 16.31
CA TRP A 209 -4.91 3.52 17.23
C TRP A 209 -5.36 2.55 18.32
N SER A 210 -4.72 1.39 18.42
CA SER A 210 -5.17 0.28 19.28
C SER A 210 -3.99 -0.34 20.03
N PRO A 211 -3.35 0.39 20.95
CA PRO A 211 -2.12 -0.06 21.62
C PRO A 211 -2.30 -1.30 22.51
N ASP A 212 -3.53 -1.62 22.88
CA ASP A 212 -3.86 -2.79 23.71
C ASP A 212 -4.16 -4.04 22.85
N GLU A 213 -4.26 -3.88 21.52
CA GLU A 213 -4.43 -5.00 20.60
C GLU A 213 -3.09 -5.66 20.24
N GLN A 214 -3.18 -6.84 19.62
CA GLN A 214 -2.04 -7.61 19.17
C GLN A 214 -2.29 -8.13 17.76
N VAL A 215 -1.26 -8.17 16.94
CA VAL A 215 -1.24 -8.93 15.68
C VAL A 215 -0.94 -10.38 16.04
N ARG A 216 -1.93 -11.24 15.95
CA ARG A 216 -1.85 -12.67 16.31
C ARG A 216 -1.50 -13.50 15.09
N PRO A 217 -0.91 -14.69 15.28
CA PRO A 217 -0.77 -15.64 14.17
C PRO A 217 -2.11 -15.97 13.54
N TRP A 218 -2.19 -15.94 12.22
CA TRP A 218 -3.42 -16.21 11.47
C TRP A 218 -3.88 -17.67 11.60
N GLY A 219 -2.90 -18.58 11.76
CA GLY A 219 -3.20 -20.00 11.91
C GLY A 219 -3.82 -20.63 10.67
N CYS A 220 -3.43 -20.16 9.49
CA CYS A 220 -3.94 -20.67 8.24
C CYS A 220 -3.56 -22.11 8.00
N PHE A 221 -4.45 -22.89 7.42
CA PHE A 221 -4.18 -24.25 6.92
C PHE A 221 -4.87 -24.44 5.56
N SER A 222 -4.14 -25.05 4.63
CA SER A 222 -4.67 -25.33 3.31
C SER A 222 -5.62 -26.52 3.36
N LEU A 223 -6.77 -26.38 2.71
CA LEU A 223 -7.73 -27.50 2.53
C LEU A 223 -7.38 -28.37 1.31
N GLY A 224 -6.30 -28.05 0.59
CA GLY A 224 -5.89 -28.70 -0.65
C GLY A 224 -6.64 -28.16 -1.89
N PRO A 225 -6.23 -28.62 -3.09
CA PRO A 225 -6.82 -28.16 -4.34
C PRO A 225 -8.34 -28.42 -4.38
N ARG A 226 -9.12 -27.45 -4.87
CA ARG A 226 -10.58 -27.58 -4.98
C ARG A 226 -11.08 -28.74 -5.86
N ASP A 227 -10.21 -29.24 -6.76
CA ASP A 227 -10.51 -30.35 -7.65
C ASP A 227 -10.34 -31.73 -6.98
N SER A 228 -9.80 -31.77 -5.76
CA SER A 228 -9.82 -32.95 -4.92
C SER A 228 -11.10 -32.95 -4.10
N GLU A 229 -11.79 -34.09 -4.02
CA GLU A 229 -12.84 -34.26 -3.01
C GLU A 229 -12.26 -33.87 -1.64
N PRO A 230 -12.99 -33.07 -0.83
CA PRO A 230 -12.49 -32.66 0.47
C PRO A 230 -12.10 -33.93 1.27
N ASP A 231 -10.86 -33.97 1.74
CA ASP A 231 -10.39 -35.04 2.62
C ASP A 231 -11.05 -34.86 4.00
N ILE A 232 -12.31 -35.32 4.06
CA ILE A 232 -13.16 -35.23 5.26
C ILE A 232 -12.51 -35.97 6.43
N ASP A 233 -11.73 -37.01 6.15
CA ASP A 233 -11.03 -37.79 7.19
C ASP A 233 -9.86 -36.98 7.78
N ASN A 234 -9.23 -36.14 6.98
CA ASN A 234 -8.19 -35.22 7.45
C ASN A 234 -8.80 -34.09 8.29
N LEU A 235 -9.91 -33.53 7.84
CA LEU A 235 -10.63 -32.48 8.56
C LEU A 235 -11.13 -33.02 9.93
N ALA A 236 -11.67 -34.24 9.97
CA ALA A 236 -12.14 -34.87 11.21
C ALA A 236 -10.97 -35.07 12.22
N ARG A 237 -9.80 -35.51 11.76
CA ARG A 237 -8.61 -35.66 12.62
C ARG A 237 -8.12 -34.34 13.19
N MET A 238 -8.11 -33.27 12.37
CA MET A 238 -7.70 -31.94 12.83
C MET A 238 -8.65 -31.37 13.88
N LEU A 239 -9.94 -31.67 13.79
CA LEU A 239 -10.94 -31.24 14.78
C LEU A 239 -10.88 -32.04 16.09
N GLU A 240 -10.33 -33.26 16.07
CA GLU A 240 -10.11 -34.10 17.27
C GLU A 240 -8.84 -33.67 18.05
N GLU A 241 -7.91 -32.95 17.41
CA GLU A 241 -6.66 -32.44 18.01
C GLU A 241 -6.81 -31.03 18.63
N LEU A 242 -7.96 -30.35 18.46
CA LEU A 242 -8.30 -29.05 19.07
C LEU A 242 -9.07 -29.22 20.38
#